data_550c5a6a7d1f512bf866b02c079eadbd
#
_entry.id   550c5a6a7d1f512bf866b02c079eadbd
#
_cell.length_a   1.000
_cell.length_b   1.000
_cell.length_c   1.000
_cell.angle_alpha   90.00
_cell.angle_beta   90.00
_cell.angle_gamma   90.00
#
_symmetry.space_group_name_H-M   'P 1'
#
loop_
_entity.id
_entity.type
_entity.pdbx_description
1 polymer ?
#
loop_
_entity_poly.entity_id
_entity_poly.type
_entity_poly.pdbx_seq_one_letter_code
_entity_poly.pdbx_strand_id
1 'polypeptide(L)'
;MKRNGALLAVLMCSVLGSFAAHAQPGPLWQSTTYKGQEIGKLTGDVYYARTDDYVSAFMVTRDGIVLVEPVGPEHAKWLKGELDRRFGVPVKYVIYSHSHGDHASGAAVFADTARIIGHEALLGLIALPASSTPLPQNLRAQDANGNGRIERGEAQAQVAAQFDFYDADGDGSLSGAEATRGPLKLVAPPDLTYTTQVNITLGGKR
;
A
#
# COMPACT_ATOMS: atom_id res chain seq x y z
N MET A 1 -14.34 86.86 17.02
CA MET A 1 -13.67 85.94 16.06
C MET A 1 -13.68 84.55 16.66
N LYS A 2 -14.59 83.67 16.23
CA LYS A 2 -14.69 82.25 16.71
C LYS A 2 -14.42 81.40 15.50
N ARG A 3 -13.35 80.55 15.55
CA ARG A 3 -12.96 79.55 14.51
C ARG A 3 -13.64 78.23 14.90
N ASN A 4 -14.57 77.83 14.08
CA ASN A 4 -15.14 76.50 14.15
C ASN A 4 -14.18 75.46 13.47
N GLY A 5 -13.65 74.50 14.25
CA GLY A 5 -12.91 73.37 13.73
C GLY A 5 -13.89 72.23 13.50
N ALA A 6 -14.02 71.81 12.23
CA ALA A 6 -14.78 70.63 11.86
C ALA A 6 -13.93 69.38 12.10
N LEU A 7 -14.39 68.48 12.92
CA LEU A 7 -13.77 67.18 13.19
C LEU A 7 -14.25 66.19 12.12
N LEU A 8 -13.34 65.77 11.24
CA LEU A 8 -13.60 64.75 10.23
C LEU A 8 -13.40 63.37 10.88
N ALA A 9 -14.49 62.65 11.14
CA ALA A 9 -14.43 61.28 11.60
C ALA A 9 -14.22 60.34 10.41
N VAL A 10 -13.04 59.74 10.29
CA VAL A 10 -12.75 58.69 9.31
C VAL A 10 -13.27 57.36 9.87
N LEU A 11 -14.34 56.82 9.27
CA LEU A 11 -14.89 55.49 9.58
C LEU A 11 -14.02 54.45 8.87
N MET A 12 -13.13 53.79 9.62
CA MET A 12 -12.41 52.61 9.14
C MET A 12 -13.35 51.41 9.18
N CYS A 13 -13.91 51.00 8.03
CA CYS A 13 -14.57 49.71 7.87
C CYS A 13 -13.53 48.61 7.83
N SER A 14 -13.29 47.95 8.94
CA SER A 14 -12.52 46.69 9.02
C SER A 14 -13.34 45.57 8.43
N VAL A 15 -13.07 45.19 7.17
CA VAL A 15 -13.56 43.94 6.57
C VAL A 15 -12.80 42.80 7.21
N LEU A 16 -13.36 42.18 8.25
CA LEU A 16 -12.92 40.90 8.77
C LEU A 16 -13.34 39.81 7.77
N GLY A 17 -12.45 39.53 6.81
CA GLY A 17 -12.57 38.37 5.97
C GLY A 17 -12.36 37.12 6.84
N SER A 18 -13.45 36.39 7.09
CA SER A 18 -13.37 35.05 7.67
C SER A 18 -12.68 34.14 6.69
N PHE A 19 -11.35 33.97 6.80
CA PHE A 19 -10.67 32.85 6.18
C PHE A 19 -11.18 31.58 6.86
N ALA A 20 -12.05 30.83 6.20
CA ALA A 20 -12.33 29.46 6.57
C ALA A 20 -11.01 28.71 6.52
N ALA A 21 -10.44 28.41 7.68
CA ALA A 21 -9.31 27.53 7.80
C ALA A 21 -9.73 26.17 7.23
N HIS A 22 -9.33 25.87 6.00
CA HIS A 22 -9.42 24.52 5.49
C HIS A 22 -8.53 23.69 6.40
N ALA A 23 -9.15 22.83 7.22
CA ALA A 23 -8.42 21.88 8.02
C ALA A 23 -7.51 21.09 7.07
N GLN A 24 -6.20 21.28 7.20
CA GLN A 24 -5.23 20.43 6.50
C GLN A 24 -5.48 19.01 7.00
N PRO A 25 -5.65 18.02 6.10
CA PRO A 25 -5.72 16.64 6.55
C PRO A 25 -4.46 16.36 7.37
N GLY A 26 -4.63 15.87 8.59
CA GLY A 26 -3.51 15.48 9.44
C GLY A 26 -2.62 14.45 8.73
N PRO A 27 -1.35 14.31 9.15
CA PRO A 27 -0.46 13.35 8.54
C PRO A 27 -1.06 11.96 8.55
N LEU A 28 -1.14 11.29 7.40
CA LEU A 28 -1.74 9.96 7.21
C LEU A 28 -1.10 8.86 8.07
N TRP A 29 0.09 9.13 8.63
CA TRP A 29 0.86 8.22 9.50
C TRP A 29 0.60 8.39 11.00
N GLN A 30 -0.26 9.31 11.43
CA GLN A 30 -0.68 9.32 12.82
C GLN A 30 -1.55 8.08 13.05
N SER A 31 -0.97 7.08 13.73
CA SER A 31 -1.67 5.89 14.22
C SER A 31 -2.85 6.32 15.07
N THR A 32 -3.96 6.55 14.41
CA THR A 32 -5.26 6.46 15.05
C THR A 32 -5.68 5.01 14.86
N THR A 33 -6.30 4.42 15.84
CA THR A 33 -6.96 3.11 15.73
C THR A 33 -8.16 3.23 14.78
N TYR A 34 -7.91 3.69 13.54
CA TYR A 34 -8.94 3.78 12.53
C TYR A 34 -9.36 2.36 12.15
N LYS A 35 -10.63 2.11 12.17
CA LYS A 35 -11.23 0.85 11.74
C LYS A 35 -12.21 1.13 10.62
N GLY A 36 -12.02 0.44 9.51
CA GLY A 36 -12.90 0.56 8.36
C GLY A 36 -12.18 0.82 7.05
N GLN A 37 -12.95 1.20 6.06
CA GLN A 37 -12.50 1.44 4.69
C GLN A 37 -12.93 2.82 4.22
N GLU A 38 -12.01 3.56 3.62
CA GLU A 38 -12.33 4.87 3.05
C GLU A 38 -11.48 5.19 1.82
N ILE A 39 -12.00 6.05 0.96
CA ILE A 39 -11.26 6.69 -0.13
C ILE A 39 -11.41 8.19 0.02
N GLY A 40 -10.28 8.88 0.06
CA GLY A 40 -10.21 10.32 0.12
C GLY A 40 -9.33 10.92 -0.97
N LYS A 41 -9.53 12.21 -1.22
CA LYS A 41 -8.72 12.97 -2.18
C LYS A 41 -7.56 13.64 -1.45
N LEU A 42 -6.33 13.48 -1.97
CA LEU A 42 -5.14 14.15 -1.43
C LEU A 42 -4.96 15.52 -2.11
N THR A 43 -4.81 15.53 -3.43
CA THR A 43 -4.62 16.77 -4.21
C THR A 43 -4.81 16.48 -5.70
N GLY A 44 -5.33 17.44 -6.48
CA GLY A 44 -5.51 17.27 -7.93
C GLY A 44 -6.22 15.96 -8.28
N ASP A 45 -5.53 15.10 -9.00
CA ASP A 45 -6.03 13.78 -9.43
C ASP A 45 -5.46 12.63 -8.56
N VAL A 46 -4.82 12.95 -7.42
CA VAL A 46 -4.23 11.98 -6.49
C VAL A 46 -5.14 11.75 -5.31
N TYR A 47 -5.33 10.48 -4.99
CA TYR A 47 -6.22 9.97 -3.95
C TYR A 47 -5.49 8.99 -3.04
N TYR A 48 -6.09 8.67 -1.91
CA TYR A 48 -5.72 7.53 -1.08
C TYR A 48 -6.90 6.60 -0.89
N ALA A 49 -6.61 5.34 -0.64
CA ALA A 49 -7.55 4.34 -0.14
C ALA A 49 -6.98 3.73 1.13
N ARG A 50 -7.80 3.57 2.13
CA ARG A 50 -7.38 3.10 3.45
C ARG A 50 -8.25 1.94 3.90
N THR A 51 -7.62 0.93 4.48
CA THR A 51 -8.28 -0.11 5.27
C THR A 51 -7.51 -0.26 6.57
N ASP A 52 -8.15 0.07 7.67
CA ASP A 52 -7.52 0.13 8.99
C ASP A 52 -6.25 1.01 8.94
N ASP A 53 -5.08 0.47 9.27
CA ASP A 53 -3.80 1.21 9.27
C ASP A 53 -3.05 1.16 7.92
N TYR A 54 -3.56 0.40 6.94
CA TYR A 54 -2.94 0.27 5.62
C TYR A 54 -3.47 1.30 4.63
N VAL A 55 -2.59 1.88 3.84
CA VAL A 55 -2.92 2.94 2.89
C VAL A 55 -2.33 2.64 1.51
N SER A 56 -3.18 2.69 0.50
CA SER A 56 -2.79 2.78 -0.92
C SER A 56 -2.85 4.22 -1.38
N ALA A 57 -1.97 4.62 -2.29
CA ALA A 57 -2.09 5.88 -3.02
C ALA A 57 -2.38 5.60 -4.50
N PHE A 58 -3.21 6.43 -5.13
CA PHE A 58 -3.47 6.26 -6.56
C PHE A 58 -3.73 7.59 -7.27
N MET A 59 -3.37 7.63 -8.55
CA MET A 59 -3.62 8.75 -9.44
C MET A 59 -4.59 8.35 -10.53
N VAL A 60 -5.67 9.12 -10.69
CA VAL A 60 -6.69 8.93 -11.71
C VAL A 60 -6.35 9.79 -12.93
N THR A 61 -6.36 9.17 -14.10
CA THR A 61 -6.21 9.86 -15.38
C THR A 61 -7.35 9.47 -16.32
N ARG A 62 -7.50 10.17 -17.44
CA ARG A 62 -8.52 9.83 -18.45
C ARG A 62 -8.32 8.43 -19.08
N ASP A 63 -7.09 7.92 -19.08
CA ASP A 63 -6.73 6.66 -19.74
C ASP A 63 -6.60 5.49 -18.75
N GLY A 64 -6.77 5.75 -17.43
CA GLY A 64 -6.69 4.73 -16.38
C GLY A 64 -6.07 5.24 -15.09
N ILE A 65 -5.81 4.33 -14.19
CA ILE A 65 -5.31 4.58 -12.84
C ILE A 65 -3.91 3.99 -12.67
N VAL A 66 -3.02 4.74 -11.99
CA VAL A 66 -1.76 4.26 -11.43
C VAL A 66 -1.98 4.06 -9.94
N LEU A 67 -1.83 2.85 -9.46
CA LEU A 67 -1.98 2.45 -8.06
C LEU A 67 -0.61 2.14 -7.45
N VAL A 68 -0.33 2.68 -6.28
CA VAL A 68 0.84 2.38 -5.46
C VAL A 68 0.38 1.70 -4.19
N GLU A 69 1.06 0.64 -3.76
CA GLU A 69 0.70 -0.16 -2.57
C GLU A 69 -0.65 -0.86 -2.72
N PRO A 70 -0.72 -2.03 -3.36
CA PRO A 70 -1.97 -2.79 -3.47
C PRO A 70 -2.44 -3.40 -2.16
N VAL A 71 -1.60 -3.37 -1.10
CA VAL A 71 -1.85 -3.95 0.23
C VAL A 71 -2.12 -5.47 0.12
N GLY A 72 -3.03 -6.00 0.92
CA GLY A 72 -3.44 -7.41 0.87
C GLY A 72 -4.61 -7.66 -0.09
N PRO A 73 -4.90 -8.94 -0.40
CA PRO A 73 -5.94 -9.31 -1.37
C PRO A 73 -7.33 -8.77 -1.05
N GLU A 74 -7.73 -8.71 0.22
CA GLU A 74 -9.06 -8.24 0.61
C GLU A 74 -9.21 -6.73 0.41
N HIS A 75 -8.18 -5.95 0.78
CA HIS A 75 -8.12 -4.52 0.47
C HIS A 75 -8.17 -4.29 -1.05
N ALA A 76 -7.36 -5.03 -1.80
CA ALA A 76 -7.28 -4.90 -3.26
C ALA A 76 -8.62 -5.20 -3.95
N LYS A 77 -9.35 -6.23 -3.53
CA LYS A 77 -10.69 -6.57 -4.05
C LYS A 77 -11.70 -5.45 -3.79
N TRP A 78 -11.75 -4.98 -2.55
CA TRP A 78 -12.59 -3.84 -2.19
C TRP A 78 -12.26 -2.60 -3.01
N LEU A 79 -10.96 -2.24 -3.05
CA LEU A 79 -10.49 -1.07 -3.77
C LEU A 79 -10.82 -1.14 -5.27
N LYS A 80 -10.60 -2.29 -5.92
CA LYS A 80 -10.95 -2.47 -7.34
C LYS A 80 -12.41 -2.17 -7.61
N GLY A 81 -13.33 -2.70 -6.79
CA GLY A 81 -14.77 -2.42 -6.92
C GLY A 81 -15.12 -0.94 -6.72
N GLU A 82 -14.46 -0.28 -5.76
CA GLU A 82 -14.65 1.15 -5.51
C GLU A 82 -14.09 2.03 -6.64
N LEU A 83 -12.93 1.68 -7.20
CA LEU A 83 -12.35 2.41 -8.33
C LEU A 83 -13.22 2.30 -9.57
N ASP A 84 -13.71 1.12 -9.91
CA ASP A 84 -14.63 0.90 -11.03
C ASP A 84 -15.91 1.72 -10.85
N ARG A 85 -16.50 1.69 -9.66
CA ARG A 85 -17.74 2.42 -9.36
C ARG A 85 -17.59 3.93 -9.42
N ARG A 86 -16.44 4.47 -8.93
CA ARG A 86 -16.22 5.92 -8.77
C ARG A 86 -15.69 6.59 -10.03
N PHE A 87 -14.80 5.92 -10.76
CA PHE A 87 -14.02 6.54 -11.82
C PHE A 87 -14.28 5.94 -13.19
N GLY A 88 -14.74 4.69 -13.29
CA GLY A 88 -15.09 4.05 -14.55
C GLY A 88 -13.91 3.86 -15.51
N VAL A 89 -12.69 3.93 -15.02
CA VAL A 89 -11.46 3.68 -15.78
C VAL A 89 -10.62 2.61 -15.05
N PRO A 90 -9.98 1.69 -15.81
CA PRO A 90 -9.27 0.57 -15.19
C PRO A 90 -7.94 0.99 -14.54
N VAL A 91 -7.49 0.19 -13.56
CA VAL A 91 -6.10 0.25 -13.10
C VAL A 91 -5.20 -0.26 -14.21
N LYS A 92 -4.21 0.54 -14.63
CA LYS A 92 -3.25 0.22 -15.70
C LYS A 92 -1.87 -0.13 -15.17
N TYR A 93 -1.52 0.39 -14.01
CA TYR A 93 -0.24 0.09 -13.36
C TYR A 93 -0.46 -0.09 -11.87
N VAL A 94 0.15 -1.15 -11.32
CA VAL A 94 0.32 -1.37 -9.88
C VAL A 94 1.80 -1.27 -9.59
N ILE A 95 2.20 -0.41 -8.65
CA ILE A 95 3.59 -0.16 -8.31
C ILE A 95 3.84 -0.65 -6.88
N TYR A 96 4.82 -1.50 -6.72
CA TYR A 96 5.32 -1.88 -5.41
C TYR A 96 6.25 -0.82 -4.85
N SER A 97 6.03 -0.39 -3.61
CA SER A 97 6.97 0.43 -2.86
C SER A 97 8.09 -0.41 -2.27
N HIS A 98 7.75 -1.60 -1.77
CA HIS A 98 8.67 -2.55 -1.15
C HIS A 98 8.11 -3.98 -1.19
N SER A 99 8.85 -4.95 -0.61
CA SER A 99 8.61 -6.38 -0.77
C SER A 99 7.71 -7.02 0.30
N HIS A 100 7.28 -6.29 1.32
CA HIS A 100 6.49 -6.90 2.39
C HIS A 100 5.15 -7.40 1.88
N GLY A 101 4.77 -8.62 2.29
CA GLY A 101 3.55 -9.29 1.79
C GLY A 101 2.26 -8.55 2.14
N ASP A 102 2.20 -7.93 3.29
CA ASP A 102 1.05 -7.11 3.73
C ASP A 102 0.86 -5.82 2.91
N HIS A 103 1.88 -5.41 2.14
CA HIS A 103 1.82 -4.27 1.21
C HIS A 103 1.73 -4.67 -0.26
N ALA A 104 2.20 -5.87 -0.64
CA ALA A 104 2.39 -6.26 -2.03
C ALA A 104 1.47 -7.40 -2.51
N SER A 105 0.88 -8.20 -1.60
CA SER A 105 0.16 -9.42 -1.97
C SER A 105 -1.18 -9.20 -2.68
N GLY A 106 -1.70 -7.97 -2.69
CA GLY A 106 -2.95 -7.62 -3.39
C GLY A 106 -2.81 -7.36 -4.90
N ALA A 107 -1.59 -7.28 -5.44
CA ALA A 107 -1.38 -6.87 -6.82
C ALA A 107 -2.03 -7.81 -7.85
N ALA A 108 -2.04 -9.12 -7.61
CA ALA A 108 -2.66 -10.10 -8.51
C ALA A 108 -4.16 -9.85 -8.77
N VAL A 109 -4.86 -9.14 -7.88
CA VAL A 109 -6.28 -8.75 -8.07
C VAL A 109 -6.49 -7.85 -9.28
N PHE A 110 -5.45 -7.11 -9.70
CA PHE A 110 -5.49 -6.18 -10.82
C PHE A 110 -4.84 -6.73 -12.10
N ALA A 111 -4.37 -7.98 -12.10
CA ALA A 111 -3.60 -8.57 -13.21
C ALA A 111 -4.39 -8.68 -14.53
N ASP A 112 -5.70 -8.60 -14.50
CA ASP A 112 -6.58 -8.58 -15.69
C ASP A 112 -6.49 -7.27 -16.50
N THR A 113 -6.10 -6.16 -15.85
CA THR A 113 -6.08 -4.83 -16.51
C THR A 113 -4.77 -4.08 -16.33
N ALA A 114 -3.98 -4.42 -15.30
CA ALA A 114 -2.79 -3.70 -14.89
C ALA A 114 -1.50 -4.49 -15.15
N ARG A 115 -0.43 -3.75 -15.42
CA ARG A 115 0.93 -4.24 -15.34
C ARG A 115 1.50 -3.94 -13.96
N ILE A 116 2.14 -4.93 -13.36
CA ILE A 116 2.80 -4.80 -12.05
C ILE A 116 4.23 -4.30 -12.27
N ILE A 117 4.62 -3.27 -11.53
CA ILE A 117 5.94 -2.64 -11.61
C ILE A 117 6.64 -2.77 -10.27
N GLY A 118 7.88 -3.23 -10.28
CA GLY A 118 8.69 -3.37 -9.07
C GLY A 118 10.18 -3.26 -9.35
N HIS A 119 10.97 -3.04 -8.31
CA HIS A 119 12.43 -3.08 -8.42
C HIS A 119 12.88 -4.52 -8.74
N GLU A 120 13.90 -4.69 -9.57
CA GLU A 120 14.39 -6.03 -10.01
C GLU A 120 14.82 -6.93 -8.83
N ALA A 121 15.33 -6.35 -7.74
CA ALA A 121 15.71 -7.10 -6.54
C ALA A 121 14.54 -7.87 -5.92
N LEU A 122 13.29 -7.48 -6.18
CA LEU A 122 12.12 -8.19 -5.70
C LEU A 122 12.06 -9.63 -6.20
N LEU A 123 12.49 -9.87 -7.45
CA LEU A 123 12.49 -11.21 -8.05
C LEU A 123 13.27 -12.22 -7.21
N GLY A 124 14.43 -11.80 -6.66
CA GLY A 124 15.22 -12.63 -5.77
C GLY A 124 14.57 -12.88 -4.39
N LEU A 125 13.77 -11.93 -3.91
CA LEU A 125 13.09 -12.05 -2.61
C LEU A 125 11.87 -12.97 -2.65
N ILE A 126 11.10 -12.95 -3.75
CA ILE A 126 9.89 -13.78 -3.90
C ILE A 126 10.19 -15.19 -4.40
N ALA A 127 11.37 -15.41 -4.97
CA ALA A 127 11.79 -16.74 -5.43
C ALA A 127 11.93 -17.69 -4.25
N LEU A 128 11.42 -18.91 -4.42
CA LEU A 128 11.72 -19.98 -3.45
C LEU A 128 13.18 -20.41 -3.60
N PRO A 129 13.95 -20.41 -2.51
CA PRO A 129 15.28 -21.01 -2.49
C PRO A 129 15.26 -22.51 -2.83
N ALA A 130 16.42 -23.12 -2.98
CA ALA A 130 16.52 -24.56 -3.20
C ALA A 130 15.81 -25.34 -2.08
N SER A 131 15.18 -26.46 -2.42
CA SER A 131 14.46 -27.32 -1.45
C SER A 131 15.34 -27.85 -0.34
N SER A 132 16.68 -27.93 -0.57
CA SER A 132 17.67 -28.31 0.44
C SER A 132 18.07 -27.18 1.40
N THR A 133 17.48 -25.99 1.28
CA THR A 133 17.76 -24.86 2.18
C THR A 133 17.36 -25.22 3.61
N PRO A 134 18.27 -25.11 4.59
CA PRO A 134 17.93 -25.39 5.98
C PRO A 134 17.05 -24.27 6.57
N LEU A 135 16.36 -24.56 7.65
CA LEU A 135 15.63 -23.54 8.42
C LEU A 135 16.55 -22.37 8.82
N PRO A 136 16.10 -21.12 8.68
CA PRO A 136 16.82 -19.95 9.18
C PRO A 136 17.15 -20.07 10.67
N GLN A 137 18.34 -19.63 11.07
CA GLN A 137 18.81 -19.79 12.44
C GLN A 137 17.84 -19.28 13.51
N ASN A 138 17.20 -18.15 13.24
CA ASN A 138 16.23 -17.50 14.13
C ASN A 138 14.89 -18.25 14.24
N LEU A 139 14.60 -19.19 13.35
CA LEU A 139 13.35 -19.95 13.33
C LEU A 139 13.53 -21.41 13.77
N ARG A 140 14.77 -21.91 13.85
CA ARG A 140 15.06 -23.32 14.22
C ARG A 140 14.46 -23.74 15.55
N ALA A 141 14.31 -22.83 16.51
CA ALA A 141 13.71 -23.15 17.80
C ALA A 141 12.22 -23.47 17.73
N GLN A 142 11.57 -23.18 16.60
CA GLN A 142 10.16 -23.53 16.36
C GLN A 142 9.98 -24.97 15.84
N ASP A 143 11.01 -25.59 15.28
CA ASP A 143 11.06 -27.00 14.91
C ASP A 143 11.24 -27.84 16.19
N ALA A 144 10.16 -28.10 16.90
CA ALA A 144 10.19 -28.75 18.20
C ALA A 144 10.45 -30.27 18.11
N ASN A 145 10.09 -30.90 16.99
CA ASN A 145 10.28 -32.32 16.77
C ASN A 145 11.61 -32.66 16.06
N GLY A 146 12.36 -31.64 15.58
CA GLY A 146 13.68 -31.79 14.99
C GLY A 146 13.69 -32.40 13.58
N ASN A 147 12.56 -32.30 12.83
CA ASN A 147 12.44 -32.88 11.49
C ASN A 147 12.92 -31.94 10.36
N GLY A 148 13.36 -30.72 10.68
CA GLY A 148 13.85 -29.72 9.73
C GLY A 148 12.75 -28.88 9.06
N ARG A 149 11.52 -28.97 9.56
CA ARG A 149 10.35 -28.19 9.11
C ARG A 149 9.70 -27.50 10.32
N ILE A 150 8.77 -26.61 10.08
CA ILE A 150 7.93 -26.01 11.13
C ILE A 150 6.48 -26.32 10.77
N GLU A 151 5.85 -27.22 11.48
CA GLU A 151 4.43 -27.50 11.32
C GLU A 151 3.59 -26.35 11.89
N ARG A 152 2.34 -26.25 11.43
CA ARG A 152 1.43 -25.19 11.88
C ARG A 152 1.27 -25.15 13.42
N GLY A 153 1.31 -26.30 14.08
CA GLY A 153 1.23 -26.40 15.54
C GLY A 153 2.49 -25.96 16.29
N GLU A 154 3.62 -25.90 15.61
CA GLU A 154 4.93 -25.49 16.16
C GLU A 154 5.19 -24.00 15.92
N ALA A 155 4.56 -23.41 14.89
CA ALA A 155 4.73 -22.01 14.52
C ALA A 155 4.33 -21.06 15.65
N GLN A 156 5.12 -20.02 15.87
CA GLN A 156 4.94 -19.06 16.96
C GLN A 156 4.87 -17.63 16.45
N ALA A 157 4.24 -16.76 17.23
CA ALA A 157 4.18 -15.31 17.00
C ALA A 157 3.79 -14.96 15.55
N GLN A 158 4.62 -14.17 14.88
CA GLN A 158 4.36 -13.68 13.52
C GLN A 158 4.31 -14.83 12.49
N VAL A 159 5.12 -15.86 12.64
CA VAL A 159 5.10 -17.03 11.74
C VAL A 159 3.73 -17.73 11.83
N ALA A 160 3.21 -17.95 13.03
CA ALA A 160 1.87 -18.55 13.23
C ALA A 160 0.76 -17.65 12.63
N ALA A 161 0.84 -16.33 12.83
CA ALA A 161 -0.15 -15.38 12.34
C ALA A 161 -0.17 -15.28 10.80
N GLN A 162 0.95 -15.52 10.15
CA GLN A 162 1.11 -15.40 8.70
C GLN A 162 1.40 -16.74 8.01
N PHE A 163 1.14 -17.86 8.66
CA PHE A 163 1.55 -19.19 8.21
C PHE A 163 1.15 -19.48 6.76
N ASP A 164 -0.09 -19.18 6.39
CA ASP A 164 -0.62 -19.40 5.03
C ASP A 164 0.08 -18.58 3.93
N PHE A 165 0.75 -17.49 4.30
CA PHE A 165 1.56 -16.68 3.38
C PHE A 165 2.99 -17.21 3.23
N TYR A 166 3.48 -17.99 4.20
CA TYR A 166 4.75 -18.70 4.11
C TYR A 166 4.61 -20.00 3.31
N ASP A 167 3.61 -20.82 3.66
CA ASP A 167 3.33 -22.16 3.15
C ASP A 167 2.98 -22.10 1.65
N ALA A 168 3.98 -22.33 0.79
CA ALA A 168 3.86 -22.13 -0.66
C ALA A 168 3.04 -23.21 -1.34
N ASP A 169 3.25 -24.45 -0.94
CA ASP A 169 2.62 -25.62 -1.55
C ASP A 169 1.35 -26.07 -0.83
N GLY A 170 1.07 -25.50 0.36
CA GLY A 170 -0.14 -25.77 1.13
C GLY A 170 -0.10 -27.11 1.87
N ASP A 171 1.09 -27.66 2.14
CA ASP A 171 1.25 -28.96 2.79
C ASP A 171 1.08 -28.92 4.33
N GLY A 172 0.94 -27.71 4.91
CA GLY A 172 0.72 -27.49 6.35
C GLY A 172 2.00 -27.46 7.17
N SER A 173 3.16 -27.43 6.53
CA SER A 173 4.45 -27.28 7.16
C SER A 173 5.37 -26.34 6.37
N LEU A 174 6.28 -25.66 7.04
CA LEU A 174 7.23 -24.74 6.40
C LEU A 174 8.58 -25.44 6.23
N SER A 175 8.99 -25.65 5.01
CA SER A 175 10.36 -26.04 4.68
C SER A 175 11.33 -24.90 4.96
N GLY A 176 12.63 -25.20 4.99
CA GLY A 176 13.65 -24.16 5.11
C GLY A 176 13.63 -23.14 3.96
N ALA A 177 13.23 -23.57 2.76
CA ALA A 177 13.06 -22.67 1.61
C ALA A 177 11.91 -21.68 1.81
N GLU A 178 10.76 -22.13 2.29
CA GLU A 178 9.59 -21.30 2.58
C GLU A 178 9.83 -20.36 3.75
N ALA A 179 10.42 -20.89 4.83
CA ALA A 179 10.81 -20.09 5.98
C ALA A 179 11.83 -18.99 5.62
N THR A 180 12.75 -19.26 4.68
CA THR A 180 13.73 -18.29 4.18
C THR A 180 13.10 -17.25 3.26
N ARG A 181 12.19 -17.63 2.34
CA ARG A 181 11.46 -16.69 1.51
C ARG A 181 10.57 -15.76 2.34
N GLY A 182 10.04 -16.23 3.44
CA GLY A 182 9.10 -15.48 4.25
C GLY A 182 7.67 -15.48 3.70
N PRO A 183 6.79 -14.59 4.22
CA PRO A 183 5.36 -14.58 3.91
C PRO A 183 5.04 -13.90 2.55
N LEU A 184 5.71 -14.33 1.49
CA LEU A 184 5.64 -13.72 0.16
C LEU A 184 4.93 -14.57 -0.90
N LYS A 185 4.22 -15.63 -0.50
CA LYS A 185 3.49 -16.55 -1.40
C LYS A 185 2.58 -15.81 -2.39
N LEU A 186 1.89 -14.79 -1.93
CA LEU A 186 0.90 -14.06 -2.73
C LEU A 186 1.46 -12.81 -3.43
N VAL A 187 2.73 -12.50 -3.26
CA VAL A 187 3.36 -11.38 -3.96
C VAL A 187 3.62 -11.79 -5.41
N ALA A 188 2.86 -11.22 -6.32
CA ALA A 188 3.01 -11.49 -7.74
C ALA A 188 4.33 -10.91 -8.28
N PRO A 189 5.05 -11.63 -9.16
CA PRO A 189 6.23 -11.08 -9.80
C PRO A 189 5.86 -9.85 -10.65
N PRO A 190 6.69 -8.81 -10.68
CA PRO A 190 6.46 -7.66 -11.54
C PRO A 190 6.60 -8.01 -13.02
N ASP A 191 5.68 -7.48 -13.85
CA ASP A 191 5.74 -7.57 -15.32
C ASP A 191 6.80 -6.64 -15.92
N LEU A 192 7.11 -5.56 -15.19
CA LEU A 192 8.10 -4.57 -15.56
C LEU A 192 8.98 -4.27 -14.35
N THR A 193 10.29 -4.44 -14.54
CA THR A 193 11.26 -4.16 -13.50
C THR A 193 12.12 -2.95 -13.82
N TYR A 194 12.71 -2.35 -12.81
CA TYR A 194 13.68 -1.27 -12.92
C TYR A 194 14.80 -1.44 -11.88
N THR A 195 15.95 -0.85 -12.15
CA THR A 195 17.11 -0.83 -11.24
C THR A 195 17.20 0.47 -10.43
N THR A 196 16.97 1.60 -11.10
CA THR A 196 17.12 2.93 -10.48
C THR A 196 15.89 3.80 -10.70
N GLN A 197 15.30 3.72 -11.89
CA GLN A 197 14.20 4.60 -12.30
C GLN A 197 13.37 3.97 -13.40
N VAL A 198 12.07 4.24 -13.36
CA VAL A 198 11.14 3.97 -14.45
C VAL A 198 10.29 5.23 -14.70
N ASN A 199 10.04 5.54 -15.97
CA ASN A 199 9.12 6.61 -16.34
C ASN A 199 7.82 6.00 -16.86
N ILE A 200 6.71 6.42 -16.29
CA ILE A 200 5.38 5.98 -16.69
C ILE A 200 4.64 7.20 -17.24
N THR A 201 4.04 7.06 -18.41
CA THR A 201 3.16 8.08 -18.98
C THR A 201 1.77 7.49 -19.14
N LEU A 202 0.76 8.12 -18.55
CA LEU A 202 -0.64 7.70 -18.65
C LEU A 202 -1.56 8.93 -18.65
N GLY A 203 -2.47 9.02 -19.62
CA GLY A 203 -3.45 10.10 -19.70
C GLY A 203 -2.85 11.52 -19.76
N GLY A 204 -1.64 11.67 -20.33
CA GLY A 204 -0.91 12.93 -20.41
C GLY A 204 -0.18 13.32 -19.11
N LYS A 205 -0.16 12.46 -18.10
CA LYS A 205 0.63 12.60 -16.87
C LYS A 205 1.91 11.77 -16.96
N ARG A 206 2.98 12.24 -16.32
CA ARG A 206 4.28 11.56 -16.24
C ARG A 206 4.80 11.60 -14.82
#